data_6ae8e8cb4720df0a7b288102a60397ad
#
_entry.id   6ae8e8cb4720df0a7b288102a60397ad
#
_cell.length_a   1.000
_cell.length_b   1.000
_cell.length_c   1.000
_cell.angle_alpha   90.00
_cell.angle_beta   90.00
_cell.angle_gamma   90.00
#
_symmetry.space_group_name_H-M   'P 1'
#
loop_
_entity.id
_entity.type
_entity.pdbx_description
1 polymer ?
#
loop_
_entity_poly.entity_id
_entity_poly.type
_entity_poly.pdbx_seq_one_letter_code
_entity_poly.pdbx_strand_id
1 'polypeptide(L)'
;MQITTDGWLTTLASLWQRWADISIAWGGRSVSLTHWLGGALAGLLVLLVVWWLGRQAERRLLRWVPAGDLSLQKMVSSTWRSLVVVAAVLLSLAVMGIDLTALAVVSGAIGVGIGLGLQKLASIYISGFVILAERSVRIGDWVRVSGFEGRVTDIRARSTTLRDNTGVEAVIPNETLTVERVENLSLSDSLLWLSVDVVLAPGTNPDQAAAVLEAAAAGQPRVLQNPAPAAALAALAPDGLRFTLGFWIADPQNGQLGVRSAVNRAVVSALAAAGIDLAVPQRIWRRDTEV
;
A
#
# COMPACT_ATOMS: atom_id res chain seq x y z
N MET A 1 81.34 31.69 -13.60
CA MET A 1 80.23 32.56 -13.16
C MET A 1 79.10 31.65 -12.82
N GLN A 2 79.08 31.12 -11.57
CA GLN A 2 78.03 30.26 -11.05
C GLN A 2 76.93 31.17 -10.53
N ILE A 3 75.79 31.19 -11.22
CA ILE A 3 74.61 31.87 -10.77
C ILE A 3 74.00 30.97 -9.67
N THR A 4 74.16 31.41 -8.42
CA THR A 4 73.56 30.70 -7.24
C THR A 4 72.05 30.79 -7.29
N THR A 5 71.45 29.68 -7.69
CA THR A 5 70.01 29.51 -7.68
C THR A 5 69.40 29.42 -6.28
N ASP A 6 70.21 29.56 -5.23
CA ASP A 6 69.79 29.37 -3.83
C ASP A 6 69.24 30.66 -3.17
N GLY A 7 69.54 31.83 -3.73
CA GLY A 7 69.17 33.13 -3.10
C GLY A 7 67.63 33.46 -3.15
N TRP A 8 66.95 33.03 -4.20
CA TRP A 8 65.51 33.31 -4.33
C TRP A 8 64.67 32.29 -3.55
N LEU A 9 65.13 31.03 -3.43
CA LEU A 9 64.48 30.02 -2.62
C LEU A 9 64.54 30.35 -1.12
N THR A 10 65.68 30.83 -0.63
CA THR A 10 65.83 31.28 0.76
C THR A 10 65.00 32.52 1.06
N THR A 11 64.90 33.45 0.10
CA THR A 11 64.10 34.65 0.24
C THR A 11 62.60 34.30 0.25
N LEU A 12 62.15 33.40 -0.60
CA LEU A 12 60.77 32.87 -0.59
C LEU A 12 60.48 32.08 0.69
N ALA A 13 61.40 31.27 1.18
CA ALA A 13 61.23 30.54 2.44
C ALA A 13 61.09 31.49 3.65
N SER A 14 61.90 32.58 3.70
CA SER A 14 61.81 33.57 4.78
C SER A 14 60.53 34.42 4.72
N LEU A 15 60.05 34.74 3.53
CA LEU A 15 58.77 35.40 3.34
C LEU A 15 57.65 34.46 3.77
N TRP A 16 57.67 33.18 3.38
CA TRP A 16 56.70 32.17 3.79
C TRP A 16 56.65 32.00 5.31
N GLN A 17 57.79 31.96 6.00
CA GLN A 17 57.82 31.88 7.46
C GLN A 17 57.22 33.15 8.13
N ARG A 18 57.47 34.35 7.60
CA ARG A 18 56.85 35.56 8.10
C ARG A 18 55.33 35.58 7.95
N TRP A 19 54.81 35.02 6.86
CA TRP A 19 53.36 34.86 6.66
C TRP A 19 52.75 33.78 7.54
N ALA A 20 53.50 32.72 7.84
CA ALA A 20 53.10 31.63 8.71
C ALA A 20 52.97 32.03 10.18
N ASP A 21 53.76 33.03 10.62
CA ASP A 21 53.77 33.53 11.99
C ASP A 21 52.62 34.56 12.30
N ILE A 22 51.91 35.03 11.28
CA ILE A 22 50.74 35.89 11.49
C ILE A 22 49.59 35.01 12.00
N SER A 23 49.32 35.06 13.30
CA SER A 23 48.18 34.40 13.94
C SER A 23 47.05 35.37 14.20
N ILE A 24 45.85 34.99 13.76
CA ILE A 24 44.59 35.72 14.05
C ILE A 24 43.90 35.01 15.21
N ALA A 25 43.64 35.71 16.30
CA ALA A 25 42.93 35.17 17.42
C ALA A 25 41.39 35.24 17.14
N TRP A 26 40.79 34.07 16.98
CA TRP A 26 39.32 33.95 16.86
C TRP A 26 38.82 32.89 17.85
N GLY A 27 37.83 33.28 18.70
CA GLY A 27 37.20 32.33 19.62
C GLY A 27 38.10 31.70 20.65
N GLY A 28 39.19 32.41 21.09
CA GLY A 28 40.12 31.92 22.10
C GLY A 28 41.22 30.98 21.60
N ARG A 29 41.32 30.75 20.28
CA ARG A 29 42.41 30.00 19.63
C ARG A 29 43.19 30.89 18.67
N SER A 30 44.53 30.88 18.74
CA SER A 30 45.38 31.53 17.76
C SER A 30 45.59 30.53 16.58
N VAL A 31 45.03 30.87 15.43
CA VAL A 31 45.17 30.03 14.22
C VAL A 31 46.04 30.79 13.22
N SER A 32 47.09 30.12 12.63
CA SER A 32 47.97 30.73 11.66
C SER A 32 47.25 31.05 10.34
N LEU A 33 47.66 32.10 9.67
CA LEU A 33 47.09 32.51 8.37
C LEU A 33 47.18 31.39 7.32
N THR A 34 48.25 30.60 7.37
CA THR A 34 48.48 29.44 6.50
C THR A 34 47.44 28.34 6.70
N HIS A 35 46.98 28.16 7.94
CA HIS A 35 45.89 27.19 8.23
C HIS A 35 44.59 27.66 7.62
N TRP A 36 44.25 28.93 7.73
CA TRP A 36 43.04 29.51 7.11
C TRP A 36 43.06 29.45 5.59
N LEU A 37 44.20 29.76 4.97
CA LEU A 37 44.38 29.68 3.52
C LEU A 37 44.32 28.23 3.03
N GLY A 38 44.99 27.31 3.73
CA GLY A 38 44.93 25.88 3.44
C GLY A 38 43.53 25.31 3.57
N GLY A 39 42.82 25.65 4.66
CA GLY A 39 41.44 25.26 4.88
C GLY A 39 40.50 25.82 3.82
N ALA A 40 40.64 27.10 3.46
CA ALA A 40 39.83 27.73 2.41
C ALA A 40 40.05 27.08 1.03
N LEU A 41 41.33 26.78 0.68
CA LEU A 41 41.66 26.11 -0.56
C LEU A 41 41.12 24.68 -0.59
N ALA A 42 41.27 23.94 0.50
CA ALA A 42 40.73 22.59 0.65
C ALA A 42 39.18 22.60 0.60
N GLY A 43 38.54 23.55 1.27
CA GLY A 43 37.09 23.75 1.23
C GLY A 43 36.58 24.07 -0.19
N LEU A 44 37.29 24.96 -0.90
CA LEU A 44 36.96 25.28 -2.30
C LEU A 44 37.09 24.03 -3.20
N LEU A 45 38.14 23.26 -3.01
CA LEU A 45 38.38 22.02 -3.77
C LEU A 45 37.26 21.00 -3.51
N VAL A 46 36.86 20.80 -2.25
CA VAL A 46 35.76 19.94 -1.87
C VAL A 46 34.46 20.43 -2.51
N LEU A 47 34.18 21.74 -2.46
CA LEU A 47 32.97 22.31 -3.08
C LEU A 47 32.94 22.02 -4.60
N LEU A 48 34.06 22.23 -5.30
CA LEU A 48 34.16 21.95 -6.74
C LEU A 48 34.00 20.45 -7.05
N VAL A 49 34.61 19.57 -6.26
CA VAL A 49 34.51 18.12 -6.45
C VAL A 49 33.08 17.64 -6.20
N VAL A 50 32.45 18.05 -5.11
CA VAL A 50 31.06 17.66 -4.79
C VAL A 50 30.10 18.20 -5.85
N TRP A 51 30.27 19.43 -6.30
CA TRP A 51 29.48 20.01 -7.37
C TRP A 51 29.63 19.25 -8.71
N TRP A 52 30.89 18.88 -9.06
CA TRP A 52 31.16 18.11 -10.27
C TRP A 52 30.53 16.71 -10.20
N LEU A 53 30.73 16.00 -9.06
CA LEU A 53 30.10 14.70 -8.81
C LEU A 53 28.58 14.79 -8.82
N GLY A 54 28.02 15.83 -8.21
CA GLY A 54 26.58 16.11 -8.20
C GLY A 54 26.01 16.28 -9.60
N ARG A 55 26.71 17.02 -10.48
CA ARG A 55 26.33 17.14 -11.90
C ARG A 55 26.38 15.82 -12.66
N GLN A 56 27.41 15.02 -12.39
CA GLN A 56 27.54 13.71 -13.01
C GLN A 56 26.42 12.77 -12.58
N ALA A 57 26.07 12.77 -11.29
CA ALA A 57 24.97 12.01 -10.73
C ALA A 57 23.61 12.49 -11.26
N GLU A 58 23.38 13.83 -11.40
CA GLU A 58 22.18 14.41 -11.99
C GLU A 58 21.92 13.86 -13.41
N ARG A 59 22.96 13.80 -14.24
CA ARG A 59 22.86 13.26 -15.60
C ARG A 59 22.46 11.78 -15.62
N ARG A 60 22.88 11.00 -14.62
CA ARG A 60 22.49 9.58 -14.47
C ARG A 60 21.06 9.47 -13.95
N LEU A 61 20.70 10.28 -12.95
CA LEU A 61 19.37 10.30 -12.35
C LEU A 61 18.29 10.64 -13.39
N LEU A 62 18.52 11.66 -14.23
CA LEU A 62 17.59 12.09 -15.26
C LEU A 62 17.34 11.03 -16.35
N ARG A 63 18.23 10.04 -16.52
CA ARG A 63 17.99 8.92 -17.46
C ARG A 63 16.85 7.99 -17.01
N TRP A 64 16.53 7.98 -15.72
CA TRP A 64 15.45 7.17 -15.14
C TRP A 64 14.09 7.89 -15.19
N VAL A 65 14.09 9.19 -15.50
CA VAL A 65 12.88 9.99 -15.61
C VAL A 65 12.38 9.93 -17.07
N PRO A 66 11.08 9.65 -17.30
CA PRO A 66 10.52 9.60 -18.63
C PRO A 66 10.80 10.88 -19.43
N ALA A 67 11.28 10.73 -20.65
CA ALA A 67 11.70 11.86 -21.51
C ALA A 67 10.56 12.83 -21.88
N GLY A 68 9.30 12.39 -21.77
CA GLY A 68 8.13 13.19 -22.11
C GLY A 68 7.65 14.17 -21.04
N ASP A 69 8.14 14.07 -19.80
CA ASP A 69 7.66 14.91 -18.69
C ASP A 69 8.71 15.95 -18.27
N LEU A 70 8.72 17.08 -18.98
CA LEU A 70 9.64 18.19 -18.69
C LEU A 70 9.44 18.80 -17.31
N SER A 71 8.22 18.77 -16.77
CA SER A 71 7.91 19.31 -15.45
C SER A 71 8.54 18.45 -14.35
N LEU A 72 8.39 17.14 -14.47
CA LEU A 72 9.01 16.18 -13.54
C LEU A 72 10.54 16.25 -13.59
N GLN A 73 11.12 16.31 -14.80
CA GLN A 73 12.58 16.47 -14.96
C GLN A 73 13.11 17.74 -14.31
N LYS A 74 12.44 18.88 -14.48
CA LYS A 74 12.83 20.15 -13.85
C LYS A 74 12.74 20.07 -12.32
N MET A 75 11.67 19.46 -11.81
CA MET A 75 11.47 19.32 -10.36
C MET A 75 12.53 18.43 -9.73
N VAL A 76 12.81 17.27 -10.31
CA VAL A 76 13.87 16.35 -9.85
C VAL A 76 15.24 17.00 -9.92
N SER A 77 15.57 17.66 -11.04
CA SER A 77 16.84 18.37 -11.23
C SER A 77 17.02 19.49 -10.22
N SER A 78 15.99 20.34 -10.00
CA SER A 78 16.05 21.46 -9.05
C SER A 78 16.25 20.95 -7.62
N THR A 79 15.49 19.94 -7.20
CA THR A 79 15.61 19.34 -5.86
C THR A 79 16.99 18.73 -5.66
N TRP A 80 17.49 17.96 -6.65
CA TRP A 80 18.82 17.36 -6.60
C TRP A 80 19.92 18.40 -6.46
N ARG A 81 19.87 19.47 -7.27
CA ARG A 81 20.86 20.57 -7.20
C ARG A 81 20.86 21.25 -5.85
N SER A 82 19.68 21.52 -5.29
CA SER A 82 19.58 22.13 -3.95
C SER A 82 20.22 21.24 -2.89
N LEU A 83 19.99 19.94 -2.91
CA LEU A 83 20.61 18.98 -1.99
C LEU A 83 22.15 18.93 -2.15
N VAL A 84 22.65 18.89 -3.41
CA VAL A 84 24.08 18.91 -3.70
C VAL A 84 24.74 20.19 -3.22
N VAL A 85 24.12 21.36 -3.44
CA VAL A 85 24.65 22.65 -2.97
C VAL A 85 24.72 22.67 -1.45
N VAL A 86 23.67 22.27 -0.74
CA VAL A 86 23.68 22.21 0.73
C VAL A 86 24.78 21.26 1.23
N ALA A 87 24.89 20.06 0.66
CA ALA A 87 25.93 19.10 1.02
C ALA A 87 27.34 19.63 0.75
N ALA A 88 27.55 20.29 -0.41
CA ALA A 88 28.85 20.86 -0.79
C ALA A 88 29.29 21.97 0.19
N VAL A 89 28.34 22.85 0.57
CA VAL A 89 28.61 23.92 1.54
C VAL A 89 28.94 23.33 2.91
N LEU A 90 28.15 22.39 3.41
CA LEU A 90 28.39 21.78 4.73
C LEU A 90 29.74 21.04 4.79
N LEU A 91 30.06 20.25 3.76
CA LEU A 91 31.34 19.55 3.67
C LEU A 91 32.52 20.52 3.56
N SER A 92 32.36 21.61 2.79
CA SER A 92 33.37 22.66 2.67
C SER A 92 33.64 23.31 4.02
N LEU A 93 32.61 23.70 4.77
CA LEU A 93 32.74 24.30 6.11
C LEU A 93 33.40 23.33 7.10
N ALA A 94 33.05 22.05 7.06
CA ALA A 94 33.66 21.01 7.90
C ALA A 94 35.16 20.87 7.64
N VAL A 95 35.58 20.85 6.36
CA VAL A 95 36.99 20.77 5.97
C VAL A 95 37.78 22.02 6.36
N MET A 96 37.11 23.19 6.40
CA MET A 96 37.73 24.44 6.89
C MET A 96 37.90 24.45 8.42
N GLY A 97 37.45 23.40 9.13
CA GLY A 97 37.55 23.29 10.58
C GLY A 97 36.46 24.08 11.35
N ILE A 98 35.40 24.48 10.67
CA ILE A 98 34.25 25.15 11.32
C ILE A 98 33.45 24.12 12.09
N ASP A 99 33.18 24.39 13.36
CA ASP A 99 32.34 23.51 14.19
C ASP A 99 30.87 23.56 13.73
N LEU A 100 30.42 22.44 13.23
CA LEU A 100 29.02 22.26 12.74
C LEU A 100 28.12 21.58 13.77
N THR A 101 28.55 21.38 15.02
CA THR A 101 27.81 20.61 16.04
C THR A 101 26.40 21.17 16.25
N ALA A 102 26.27 22.49 16.44
CA ALA A 102 24.96 23.14 16.59
C ALA A 102 24.06 22.94 15.36
N LEU A 103 24.64 23.04 14.16
CA LEU A 103 23.91 22.85 12.91
C LEU A 103 23.50 21.37 12.72
N ALA A 104 24.35 20.43 13.16
CA ALA A 104 24.03 19.00 13.13
C ALA A 104 22.82 18.66 14.00
N VAL A 105 22.72 19.25 15.20
CA VAL A 105 21.55 19.07 16.10
C VAL A 105 20.27 19.58 15.43
N VAL A 106 20.30 20.79 14.89
CA VAL A 106 19.13 21.38 14.20
C VAL A 106 18.76 20.58 12.95
N SER A 107 19.76 20.18 12.16
CA SER A 107 19.55 19.36 10.96
C SER A 107 18.99 17.98 11.31
N GLY A 108 19.40 17.40 12.44
CA GLY A 108 18.84 16.16 12.96
C GLY A 108 17.34 16.28 13.28
N ALA A 109 16.95 17.36 13.99
CA ALA A 109 15.55 17.63 14.29
C ALA A 109 14.70 17.83 13.02
N ILE A 110 15.22 18.60 12.04
CA ILE A 110 14.58 18.78 10.73
C ILE A 110 14.46 17.43 10.00
N GLY A 111 15.52 16.61 10.02
CA GLY A 111 15.53 15.27 9.40
C GLY A 111 14.47 14.35 9.97
N VAL A 112 14.30 14.35 11.30
CA VAL A 112 13.22 13.58 11.97
C VAL A 112 11.85 14.10 11.50
N GLY A 113 11.62 15.43 11.47
CA GLY A 113 10.36 16.01 11.00
C GLY A 113 10.03 15.61 9.56
N ILE A 114 11.01 15.69 8.65
CA ILE A 114 10.85 15.24 7.26
C ILE A 114 10.60 13.74 7.19
N GLY A 115 11.31 12.93 7.98
CA GLY A 115 11.13 11.48 8.04
C GLY A 115 9.72 11.08 8.46
N LEU A 116 9.19 11.70 9.50
CA LEU A 116 7.80 11.50 9.94
C LEU A 116 6.80 11.96 8.87
N GLY A 117 7.06 13.09 8.19
CA GLY A 117 6.22 13.56 7.09
C GLY A 117 6.19 12.62 5.88
N LEU A 118 7.29 11.91 5.61
CA LEU A 118 7.40 10.95 4.49
C LEU A 118 7.04 9.51 4.86
N GLN A 119 6.80 9.21 6.14
CA GLN A 119 6.54 7.86 6.64
C GLN A 119 5.39 7.18 5.90
N LYS A 120 4.29 7.92 5.64
CA LYS A 120 3.12 7.38 4.91
C LYS A 120 3.45 6.97 3.48
N LEU A 121 4.26 7.75 2.78
CA LEU A 121 4.70 7.42 1.43
C LEU A 121 5.57 6.17 1.44
N ALA A 122 6.52 6.07 2.37
CA ALA A 122 7.36 4.88 2.52
C ALA A 122 6.52 3.62 2.80
N SER A 123 5.51 3.72 3.71
CA SER A 123 4.59 2.62 4.03
C SER A 123 3.90 2.07 2.78
N ILE A 124 3.37 2.94 1.92
CA ILE A 124 2.66 2.53 0.69
C ILE A 124 3.56 1.73 -0.26
N TYR A 125 4.82 2.16 -0.45
CA TYR A 125 5.77 1.44 -1.33
C TYR A 125 6.24 0.12 -0.73
N ILE A 126 6.52 0.11 0.59
CA ILE A 126 6.91 -1.10 1.33
C ILE A 126 5.78 -2.13 1.26
N SER A 127 4.52 -1.71 1.44
CA SER A 127 3.35 -2.59 1.33
C SER A 127 3.25 -3.27 -0.03
N GLY A 128 3.52 -2.53 -1.12
CA GLY A 128 3.55 -3.13 -2.46
C GLY A 128 4.61 -4.22 -2.60
N PHE A 129 5.80 -3.99 -2.06
CA PHE A 129 6.86 -5.00 -2.03
C PHE A 129 6.47 -6.24 -1.20
N VAL A 130 5.87 -6.03 -0.01
CA VAL A 130 5.42 -7.12 0.88
C VAL A 130 4.38 -7.99 0.18
N ILE A 131 3.34 -7.40 -0.46
CA ILE A 131 2.31 -8.15 -1.19
C ILE A 131 2.93 -9.06 -2.25
N LEU A 132 3.89 -8.53 -3.04
CA LEU A 132 4.55 -9.29 -4.09
C LEU A 132 5.49 -10.37 -3.55
N ALA A 133 6.17 -10.11 -2.42
CA ALA A 133 7.10 -11.05 -1.80
C ALA A 133 6.36 -12.21 -1.12
N GLU A 134 5.32 -11.91 -0.33
CA GLU A 134 4.52 -12.90 0.39
C GLU A 134 3.49 -13.60 -0.50
N ARG A 135 3.14 -13.00 -1.64
CA ARG A 135 2.11 -13.48 -2.54
C ARG A 135 0.76 -13.70 -1.86
N SER A 136 0.45 -12.87 -0.87
CA SER A 136 -0.82 -12.89 -0.15
C SER A 136 -2.01 -12.58 -1.06
N VAL A 137 -1.79 -11.76 -2.09
CA VAL A 137 -2.71 -11.45 -3.17
C VAL A 137 -1.96 -11.56 -4.50
N ARG A 138 -2.57 -12.18 -5.51
CA ARG A 138 -1.98 -12.39 -6.84
C ARG A 138 -2.88 -11.84 -7.94
N ILE A 139 -2.28 -11.49 -9.08
CA ILE A 139 -3.07 -11.13 -10.27
C ILE A 139 -3.92 -12.34 -10.67
N GLY A 140 -5.21 -12.10 -10.83
CA GLY A 140 -6.20 -13.14 -11.12
C GLY A 140 -7.02 -13.58 -9.92
N ASP A 141 -6.56 -13.33 -8.70
CA ASP A 141 -7.32 -13.67 -7.49
C ASP A 141 -8.63 -12.88 -7.43
N TRP A 142 -9.64 -13.49 -6.80
CA TRP A 142 -10.91 -12.86 -6.47
C TRP A 142 -10.88 -12.47 -4.99
N VAL A 143 -10.88 -11.18 -4.72
CA VAL A 143 -10.70 -10.66 -3.36
C VAL A 143 -11.81 -9.68 -2.96
N ARG A 144 -12.06 -9.59 -1.65
CA ARG A 144 -12.92 -8.56 -1.06
C ARG A 144 -12.12 -7.76 -0.05
N VAL A 145 -12.12 -6.43 -0.21
CA VAL A 145 -11.42 -5.48 0.66
C VAL A 145 -12.18 -4.17 0.73
N SER A 146 -12.28 -3.57 1.91
CA SER A 146 -13.00 -2.29 2.14
C SER A 146 -14.41 -2.27 1.54
N GLY A 147 -15.11 -3.42 1.54
CA GLY A 147 -16.45 -3.56 0.98
C GLY A 147 -16.53 -3.68 -0.55
N PHE A 148 -15.42 -3.58 -1.28
CA PHE A 148 -15.35 -3.83 -2.71
C PHE A 148 -14.91 -5.27 -2.98
N GLU A 149 -15.62 -5.96 -3.88
CA GLU A 149 -15.30 -7.33 -4.29
C GLU A 149 -14.98 -7.36 -5.77
N GLY A 150 -13.85 -7.95 -6.16
CA GLY A 150 -13.46 -8.03 -7.54
C GLY A 150 -12.22 -8.87 -7.79
N ARG A 151 -11.91 -9.05 -9.07
CA ARG A 151 -10.72 -9.73 -9.54
C ARG A 151 -9.54 -8.78 -9.56
N VAL A 152 -8.39 -9.20 -9.06
CA VAL A 152 -7.12 -8.47 -9.15
C VAL A 152 -6.67 -8.47 -10.61
N THR A 153 -6.64 -7.31 -11.24
CA THR A 153 -6.21 -7.13 -12.64
C THR A 153 -4.78 -6.67 -12.76
N ASP A 154 -4.29 -5.87 -11.79
CA ASP A 154 -2.93 -5.33 -11.81
C ASP A 154 -2.44 -5.03 -10.37
N ILE A 155 -1.15 -5.26 -10.12
CA ILE A 155 -0.47 -4.93 -8.86
C ILE A 155 0.73 -4.06 -9.19
N ARG A 156 0.65 -2.77 -8.85
CA ARG A 156 1.72 -1.78 -9.04
C ARG A 156 2.46 -1.52 -7.74
N ALA A 157 3.52 -0.72 -7.81
CA ALA A 157 4.35 -0.41 -6.64
C ALA A 157 3.57 0.20 -5.46
N ARG A 158 2.51 0.98 -5.71
CA ARG A 158 1.75 1.68 -4.66
C ARG A 158 0.27 1.32 -4.58
N SER A 159 -0.27 0.64 -5.58
CA SER A 159 -1.70 0.36 -5.66
C SER A 159 -1.96 -0.94 -6.42
N THR A 160 -3.05 -1.58 -6.05
CA THR A 160 -3.61 -2.77 -6.71
C THR A 160 -4.95 -2.39 -7.33
N THR A 161 -5.19 -2.83 -8.56
CA THR A 161 -6.44 -2.60 -9.28
C THR A 161 -7.32 -3.84 -9.20
N LEU A 162 -8.55 -3.66 -8.72
CA LEU A 162 -9.58 -4.69 -8.69
C LEU A 162 -10.66 -4.35 -9.71
N ARG A 163 -11.20 -5.36 -10.39
CA ARG A 163 -12.35 -5.22 -11.30
C ARG A 163 -13.48 -6.13 -10.89
N ASP A 164 -14.66 -5.56 -10.69
CA ASP A 164 -15.86 -6.33 -10.35
C ASP A 164 -16.53 -6.95 -11.57
N ASN A 165 -17.63 -7.70 -11.34
CA ASN A 165 -18.42 -8.33 -12.40
C ASN A 165 -19.25 -7.32 -13.21
N THR A 166 -19.39 -6.09 -12.75
CA THR A 166 -20.10 -5.01 -13.47
C THR A 166 -19.18 -4.24 -14.39
N GLY A 167 -17.84 -4.49 -14.28
CA GLY A 167 -16.81 -3.81 -15.05
C GLY A 167 -16.22 -2.59 -14.35
N VAL A 168 -16.66 -2.26 -13.13
CA VAL A 168 -16.10 -1.16 -12.34
C VAL A 168 -14.70 -1.56 -11.86
N GLU A 169 -13.75 -0.64 -12.01
CA GLU A 169 -12.40 -0.79 -11.52
C GLU A 169 -12.17 0.07 -10.28
N ALA A 170 -11.71 -0.55 -9.20
CA ALA A 170 -11.29 0.11 -7.97
C ALA A 170 -9.77 0.07 -7.86
N VAL A 171 -9.15 1.24 -7.64
CA VAL A 171 -7.71 1.36 -7.37
C VAL A 171 -7.51 1.47 -5.87
N ILE A 172 -6.97 0.43 -5.26
CA ILE A 172 -6.80 0.31 -3.82
C ILE A 172 -5.32 0.53 -3.48
N PRO A 173 -4.98 1.43 -2.54
CA PRO A 173 -3.61 1.58 -2.05
C PRO A 173 -3.10 0.25 -1.47
N ASN A 174 -1.86 -0.12 -1.76
CA ASN A 174 -1.29 -1.38 -1.26
C ASN A 174 -1.22 -1.44 0.27
N GLU A 175 -1.12 -0.29 0.93
CA GLU A 175 -1.16 -0.22 2.39
C GLU A 175 -2.49 -0.74 2.95
N THR A 176 -3.62 -0.44 2.29
CA THR A 176 -4.94 -0.96 2.68
C THR A 176 -4.94 -2.49 2.67
N LEU A 177 -4.35 -3.11 1.63
CA LEU A 177 -4.25 -4.56 1.51
C LEU A 177 -3.33 -5.23 2.55
N THR A 178 -2.42 -4.47 3.17
CA THR A 178 -1.51 -5.01 4.20
C THR A 178 -1.98 -4.74 5.63
N VAL A 179 -2.81 -3.71 5.83
CA VAL A 179 -3.27 -3.29 7.16
C VAL A 179 -4.69 -3.76 7.45
N GLU A 180 -5.57 -3.76 6.44
CA GLU A 180 -6.95 -4.19 6.60
C GLU A 180 -7.12 -5.69 6.38
N ARG A 181 -8.25 -6.22 6.84
CA ARG A 181 -8.67 -7.58 6.53
C ARG A 181 -8.99 -7.71 5.05
N VAL A 182 -8.26 -8.55 4.35
CA VAL A 182 -8.53 -8.96 2.96
C VAL A 182 -9.08 -10.37 2.96
N GLU A 183 -10.24 -10.55 2.36
CA GLU A 183 -10.83 -11.88 2.12
C GLU A 183 -10.44 -12.32 0.71
N ASN A 184 -9.55 -13.29 0.60
CA ASN A 184 -9.19 -13.88 -0.69
C ASN A 184 -10.06 -15.12 -0.93
N LEU A 185 -10.96 -15.04 -1.91
CA LEU A 185 -11.97 -16.06 -2.22
C LEU A 185 -11.44 -17.12 -3.22
N SER A 186 -10.15 -17.04 -3.57
CA SER A 186 -9.54 -17.96 -4.55
C SER A 186 -8.12 -18.42 -4.18
N LEU A 187 -7.61 -18.05 -2.98
CA LEU A 187 -6.21 -18.27 -2.59
C LEU A 187 -5.85 -19.76 -2.50
N SER A 188 -6.64 -20.53 -1.77
CA SER A 188 -6.40 -21.97 -1.53
C SER A 188 -7.18 -22.86 -2.49
N ASP A 189 -8.45 -22.55 -2.63
CA ASP A 189 -9.38 -23.13 -3.59
C ASP A 189 -10.40 -22.07 -3.99
N SER A 190 -11.20 -22.34 -4.99
CA SER A 190 -12.28 -21.43 -5.42
C SER A 190 -13.63 -21.81 -4.83
N LEU A 191 -13.66 -22.63 -3.76
CA LEU A 191 -14.89 -23.04 -3.13
C LEU A 191 -15.46 -21.94 -2.28
N LEU A 192 -16.67 -21.50 -2.60
CA LEU A 192 -17.39 -20.48 -1.84
C LEU A 192 -18.72 -21.04 -1.35
N TRP A 193 -18.94 -20.94 -0.03
CA TRP A 193 -20.20 -21.26 0.56
C TRP A 193 -21.18 -20.09 0.42
N LEU A 194 -22.38 -20.39 -0.07
CA LEU A 194 -23.48 -19.45 -0.21
C LEU A 194 -24.68 -19.98 0.55
N SER A 195 -25.57 -19.07 0.96
CA SER A 195 -26.84 -19.44 1.57
C SER A 195 -28.00 -18.62 1.04
N VAL A 196 -29.20 -19.21 1.13
CA VAL A 196 -30.47 -18.54 0.95
C VAL A 196 -31.39 -18.88 2.12
N ASP A 197 -32.14 -17.89 2.60
CA ASP A 197 -33.09 -18.07 3.67
C ASP A 197 -34.52 -18.22 3.09
N VAL A 198 -35.26 -19.19 3.65
CA VAL A 198 -36.63 -19.46 3.26
C VAL A 198 -37.47 -19.57 4.54
N VAL A 199 -38.64 -18.94 4.58
CA VAL A 199 -39.59 -19.06 5.70
C VAL A 199 -40.80 -19.81 5.20
N LEU A 200 -41.04 -20.97 5.83
CA LEU A 200 -42.16 -21.88 5.49
C LEU A 200 -43.30 -21.72 6.47
N ALA A 201 -44.53 -22.05 6.02
CA ALA A 201 -45.72 -21.94 6.83
C ALA A 201 -45.65 -22.76 8.12
N PRO A 202 -46.33 -22.30 9.22
CA PRO A 202 -46.48 -23.08 10.43
C PRO A 202 -47.13 -24.43 10.16
N GLY A 203 -46.64 -25.51 10.78
CA GLY A 203 -47.13 -26.86 10.58
C GLY A 203 -46.51 -27.66 9.46
N THR A 204 -45.56 -27.05 8.72
CA THR A 204 -44.72 -27.77 7.76
C THR A 204 -43.83 -28.81 8.48
N ASN A 205 -43.76 -30.06 7.93
CA ASN A 205 -42.84 -31.06 8.43
C ASN A 205 -41.40 -30.63 8.14
N PRO A 206 -40.52 -30.43 9.17
CA PRO A 206 -39.20 -29.90 8.98
C PRO A 206 -38.29 -30.84 8.15
N ASP A 207 -38.36 -32.14 8.35
CA ASP A 207 -37.47 -33.09 7.67
C ASP A 207 -37.86 -33.21 6.19
N GLN A 208 -39.16 -33.20 5.87
CA GLN A 208 -39.62 -33.18 4.48
C GLN A 208 -39.20 -31.88 3.79
N ALA A 209 -39.32 -30.74 4.47
CA ALA A 209 -38.95 -29.44 3.94
C ALA A 209 -37.44 -29.39 3.64
N ALA A 210 -36.61 -29.86 4.58
CA ALA A 210 -35.18 -29.91 4.38
C ALA A 210 -34.79 -30.72 3.15
N ALA A 211 -35.36 -31.93 3.00
CA ALA A 211 -35.09 -32.80 1.85
C ALA A 211 -35.49 -32.16 0.51
N VAL A 212 -36.63 -31.46 0.45
CA VAL A 212 -37.08 -30.73 -0.75
C VAL A 212 -36.15 -29.58 -1.11
N LEU A 213 -35.72 -28.79 -0.10
CA LEU A 213 -34.81 -27.67 -0.28
C LEU A 213 -33.44 -28.13 -0.78
N GLU A 214 -32.89 -29.19 -0.18
CA GLU A 214 -31.60 -29.79 -0.55
C GLU A 214 -31.63 -30.32 -1.99
N ALA A 215 -32.68 -31.07 -2.34
CA ALA A 215 -32.85 -31.60 -3.69
C ALA A 215 -32.95 -30.49 -4.75
N ALA A 216 -33.68 -29.41 -4.41
CA ALA A 216 -33.86 -28.24 -5.29
C ALA A 216 -32.50 -27.55 -5.57
N ALA A 217 -31.65 -27.39 -4.55
CA ALA A 217 -30.32 -26.83 -4.70
C ALA A 217 -29.39 -27.76 -5.47
N ALA A 218 -29.38 -29.05 -5.13
CA ALA A 218 -28.54 -30.06 -5.79
C ALA A 218 -28.81 -30.21 -7.31
N GLY A 219 -30.03 -29.88 -7.75
CA GLY A 219 -30.39 -29.86 -9.17
C GLY A 219 -29.80 -28.70 -9.98
N GLN A 220 -29.11 -27.74 -9.36
CA GLN A 220 -28.56 -26.58 -10.06
C GLN A 220 -27.14 -26.80 -10.60
N PRO A 221 -26.84 -26.43 -11.87
CA PRO A 221 -25.57 -26.78 -12.54
C PRO A 221 -24.32 -26.25 -11.85
N ARG A 222 -24.41 -25.12 -11.13
CA ARG A 222 -23.26 -24.49 -10.46
C ARG A 222 -23.15 -24.83 -8.98
N VAL A 223 -24.09 -25.59 -8.43
CA VAL A 223 -24.07 -26.08 -7.05
C VAL A 223 -23.29 -27.39 -6.99
N LEU A 224 -22.33 -27.47 -6.08
CA LEU A 224 -21.53 -28.67 -5.91
C LEU A 224 -22.34 -29.79 -5.25
N GLN A 225 -22.05 -31.02 -5.67
CA GLN A 225 -22.60 -32.23 -5.06
C GLN A 225 -21.74 -32.74 -3.88
N ASN A 226 -20.47 -32.27 -3.81
CA ASN A 226 -19.56 -32.58 -2.72
C ASN A 226 -18.71 -31.33 -2.42
N PRO A 227 -18.89 -30.68 -1.28
CA PRO A 227 -19.93 -30.95 -0.25
C PRO A 227 -21.34 -30.76 -0.78
N ALA A 228 -22.26 -31.61 -0.34
CA ALA A 228 -23.65 -31.53 -0.74
C ALA A 228 -24.37 -30.30 -0.12
N PRO A 229 -25.42 -29.76 -0.76
CA PRO A 229 -26.29 -28.76 -0.16
C PRO A 229 -26.90 -29.27 1.15
N ALA A 230 -27.06 -28.38 2.12
CA ALA A 230 -27.68 -28.72 3.41
C ALA A 230 -28.68 -27.64 3.82
N ALA A 231 -29.87 -28.05 4.24
CA ALA A 231 -30.90 -27.17 4.75
C ALA A 231 -31.05 -27.33 6.27
N ALA A 232 -30.82 -26.25 7.01
CA ALA A 232 -30.95 -26.22 8.45
C ALA A 232 -32.18 -25.39 8.90
N LEU A 233 -32.94 -25.89 9.84
CA LEU A 233 -33.93 -25.10 10.53
C LEU A 233 -33.22 -24.09 11.45
N ALA A 234 -33.12 -22.86 11.01
CA ALA A 234 -32.34 -21.82 11.68
C ALA A 234 -33.06 -21.14 12.83
N ALA A 235 -34.39 -21.00 12.71
CA ALA A 235 -35.22 -20.38 13.76
C ALA A 235 -36.70 -20.71 13.62
N LEU A 236 -37.39 -20.66 14.76
CA LEU A 236 -38.86 -20.62 14.84
C LEU A 236 -39.27 -19.13 14.80
N ALA A 237 -39.75 -18.67 13.65
CA ALA A 237 -40.18 -17.30 13.48
C ALA A 237 -41.68 -17.15 13.84
N PRO A 238 -42.18 -15.94 14.17
CA PRO A 238 -43.59 -15.72 14.49
C PRO A 238 -44.56 -16.07 13.35
N ASP A 239 -44.06 -16.04 12.12
CA ASP A 239 -44.80 -16.29 10.88
C ASP A 239 -44.55 -17.71 10.32
N GLY A 240 -43.58 -18.47 10.89
CA GLY A 240 -43.31 -19.84 10.43
C GLY A 240 -41.94 -20.38 10.79
N LEU A 241 -41.51 -21.36 10.01
CA LEU A 241 -40.23 -22.05 10.17
C LEU A 241 -39.17 -21.42 9.24
N ARG A 242 -38.11 -20.85 9.79
CA ARG A 242 -37.01 -20.28 8.99
C ARG A 242 -35.95 -21.33 8.74
N PHE A 243 -35.73 -21.62 7.47
CA PHE A 243 -34.65 -22.47 6.99
C PHE A 243 -33.55 -21.64 6.36
N THR A 244 -32.29 -22.02 6.61
CA THR A 244 -31.12 -21.56 5.85
C THR A 244 -30.63 -22.72 5.00
N LEU A 245 -30.74 -22.59 3.68
CA LEU A 245 -30.24 -23.54 2.70
C LEU A 245 -28.83 -23.12 2.28
N GLY A 246 -27.80 -23.85 2.73
CA GLY A 246 -26.40 -23.66 2.40
C GLY A 246 -25.98 -24.54 1.22
N PHE A 247 -25.12 -24.03 0.37
CA PHE A 247 -24.56 -24.75 -0.76
C PHE A 247 -23.22 -24.18 -1.19
N TRP A 248 -22.39 -25.00 -1.81
CA TRP A 248 -21.06 -24.63 -2.30
C TRP A 248 -21.05 -24.42 -3.80
N ILE A 249 -20.25 -23.45 -4.27
CA ILE A 249 -19.94 -23.21 -5.69
C ILE A 249 -18.41 -23.21 -5.88
N ALA A 250 -17.91 -23.54 -7.08
CA ALA A 250 -16.49 -23.54 -7.40
C ALA A 250 -16.05 -22.35 -8.27
N ASP A 251 -16.97 -21.47 -8.61
CA ASP A 251 -16.76 -20.40 -9.59
C ASP A 251 -17.30 -19.03 -9.13
N PRO A 252 -16.88 -18.51 -7.95
CA PRO A 252 -17.38 -17.24 -7.41
C PRO A 252 -17.19 -16.06 -8.36
N GLN A 253 -16.17 -16.09 -9.20
CA GLN A 253 -15.87 -15.09 -10.23
C GLN A 253 -16.96 -14.94 -11.30
N ASN A 254 -17.81 -15.95 -11.49
CA ASN A 254 -18.92 -15.92 -12.45
C ASN A 254 -20.21 -15.29 -11.87
N GLY A 255 -20.10 -14.62 -10.72
CA GLY A 255 -21.19 -13.93 -10.04
C GLY A 255 -22.01 -14.84 -9.14
N GLN A 256 -22.25 -14.40 -7.93
CA GLN A 256 -22.99 -15.12 -6.88
C GLN A 256 -24.51 -14.94 -7.05
N LEU A 257 -24.94 -13.76 -7.52
CA LEU A 257 -26.36 -13.42 -7.65
C LEU A 257 -27.10 -14.35 -8.61
N GLY A 258 -26.46 -14.74 -9.72
CA GLY A 258 -27.05 -15.65 -10.71
C GLY A 258 -27.36 -17.01 -10.12
N VAL A 259 -26.43 -17.57 -9.32
CA VAL A 259 -26.64 -18.88 -8.65
C VAL A 259 -27.71 -18.79 -7.59
N ARG A 260 -27.68 -17.77 -6.73
CA ARG A 260 -28.72 -17.57 -5.71
C ARG A 260 -30.11 -17.44 -6.34
N SER A 261 -30.21 -16.70 -7.46
CA SER A 261 -31.47 -16.57 -8.20
C SER A 261 -31.93 -17.90 -8.80
N ALA A 262 -31.01 -18.73 -9.33
CA ALA A 262 -31.35 -20.06 -9.86
C ALA A 262 -31.84 -20.99 -8.76
N VAL A 263 -31.14 -21.04 -7.62
CA VAL A 263 -31.53 -21.83 -6.45
C VAL A 263 -32.90 -21.37 -5.91
N ASN A 264 -33.10 -20.07 -5.75
CA ASN A 264 -34.37 -19.53 -5.27
C ASN A 264 -35.56 -19.92 -6.18
N ARG A 265 -35.39 -19.85 -7.50
CA ARG A 265 -36.43 -20.29 -8.44
C ARG A 265 -36.71 -21.79 -8.31
N ALA A 266 -35.66 -22.60 -8.20
CA ALA A 266 -35.80 -24.05 -8.02
C ALA A 266 -36.48 -24.38 -6.70
N VAL A 267 -36.14 -23.71 -5.62
CA VAL A 267 -36.79 -23.84 -4.30
C VAL A 267 -38.26 -23.54 -4.39
N VAL A 268 -38.66 -22.39 -4.97
CA VAL A 268 -40.07 -22.04 -5.12
C VAL A 268 -40.84 -23.11 -5.91
N SER A 269 -40.26 -23.59 -7.02
CA SER A 269 -40.90 -24.64 -7.83
C SER A 269 -41.01 -25.98 -7.10
N ALA A 270 -39.97 -26.38 -6.36
CA ALA A 270 -39.97 -27.64 -5.62
C ALA A 270 -40.93 -27.62 -4.42
N LEU A 271 -40.99 -26.51 -3.69
CA LEU A 271 -41.96 -26.32 -2.59
C LEU A 271 -43.41 -26.39 -3.08
N ALA A 272 -43.72 -25.70 -4.19
CA ALA A 272 -45.02 -25.76 -4.80
C ALA A 272 -45.42 -27.19 -5.25
N ALA A 273 -44.48 -27.93 -5.86
CA ALA A 273 -44.68 -29.31 -6.26
C ALA A 273 -44.90 -30.28 -5.07
N ALA A 274 -44.25 -29.99 -3.92
CA ALA A 274 -44.37 -30.74 -2.69
C ALA A 274 -45.61 -30.36 -1.83
N GLY A 275 -46.37 -29.32 -2.22
CA GLY A 275 -47.48 -28.81 -1.45
C GLY A 275 -47.06 -28.12 -0.15
N ILE A 276 -45.84 -27.57 -0.11
CA ILE A 276 -45.32 -26.84 1.05
C ILE A 276 -45.45 -25.35 0.79
N ASP A 277 -46.20 -24.67 1.67
CA ASP A 277 -46.47 -23.23 1.56
C ASP A 277 -45.35 -22.37 2.17
N LEU A 278 -45.06 -21.25 1.52
CA LEU A 278 -44.22 -20.21 2.10
C LEU A 278 -45.01 -19.49 3.23
N ALA A 279 -44.31 -19.02 4.23
CA ALA A 279 -44.91 -18.25 5.31
C ALA A 279 -45.55 -16.97 4.78
N VAL A 280 -46.78 -16.71 5.24
CA VAL A 280 -47.47 -15.42 5.01
C VAL A 280 -47.63 -14.70 6.34
N PRO A 281 -47.46 -13.38 6.43
CA PRO A 281 -47.71 -12.63 7.65
C PRO A 281 -49.14 -12.83 8.13
N GLN A 282 -49.32 -13.40 9.31
CA GLN A 282 -50.65 -13.59 9.90
C GLN A 282 -50.89 -12.49 10.93
N ARG A 283 -52.10 -11.84 10.85
CA ARG A 283 -52.58 -10.91 11.86
C ARG A 283 -53.86 -11.47 12.46
N ILE A 284 -53.82 -11.79 13.75
CA ILE A 284 -55.01 -12.24 14.50
C ILE A 284 -55.68 -11.01 15.09
N TRP A 285 -56.88 -10.70 14.64
CA TRP A 285 -57.75 -9.66 15.22
C TRP A 285 -58.61 -10.31 16.29
N ARG A 286 -58.38 -10.00 17.57
CA ARG A 286 -59.32 -10.34 18.65
C ARG A 286 -60.33 -9.20 18.75
N ARG A 287 -61.62 -9.54 18.60
CA ARG A 287 -62.67 -8.62 18.93
C ARG A 287 -62.89 -8.77 20.45
N ASP A 288 -62.57 -7.74 21.22
CA ASP A 288 -62.91 -7.71 22.63
C ASP A 288 -64.48 -7.67 22.68
N THR A 289 -65.05 -8.77 23.06
CA THR A 289 -66.46 -8.81 23.45
C THR A 289 -66.52 -8.20 24.85
N GLU A 290 -66.90 -6.92 24.93
CA GLU A 290 -67.30 -6.32 26.20
C GLU A 290 -68.40 -7.17 26.82
N VAL A 291 -68.22 -7.59 28.11
CA VAL A 291 -69.21 -8.18 28.99
C VAL A 291 -69.90 -7.08 29.72
#